data_f584e118225ba79466232fb414a407c4
#
_entry.id   f584e118225ba79466232fb414a407c4
#
_cell.length_a   1.000
_cell.length_b   1.000
_cell.length_c   1.000
_cell.angle_alpha   90.00
_cell.angle_beta   90.00
_cell.angle_gamma   90.00
#
_symmetry.space_group_name_H-M   'P 1'
#
loop_
_entity.id
_entity.type
_entity.pdbx_description
1 polymer ?
#
loop_
_entity_poly.entity_id
_entity_poly.type
_entity_poly.pdbx_seq_one_letter_code
_entity_poly.pdbx_strand_id
1 'polypeptide(L)'
;MTNFTWGRLSSLPRFFGRPGRQECLPHLGTLCVLLLGSTISAQERPPRQVAEELAKVYGHKLDQVAYIPALPLVAKLRLSELTGDAAHRDEVARIVQPFLSGEKSPVPKSGSEQAGHLIFAELAARATGKDRERGTALCKAAADQIFDKTGQPQSLMPFHSEMSDAVFMAGPILAATGKLTGERKYFDAAAIHLASMRKLCLRPDGIYRHSPLCEAAWGRGNGFPALGLAWALSEWPDDHPATKELIAELQKHLAALKPHQDAKTGCWHQVIDHPESYDEYSATCMIGFAMQRGISRGWLAKADYQPSVDRAWRAIQERTAADGKLVNVCSGTGKQKTLQDYFDRPAINGRDDRGGAMGLMFATELMAH
;
A
#
# COMPACT_ATOMS: atom_id res chain seq x y z
N MET A 1 56.08 2.13 -20.92
CA MET A 1 56.44 1.13 -21.93
C MET A 1 55.17 0.33 -22.18
N THR A 2 54.47 0.36 -23.24
CA THR A 2 54.63 0.73 -24.64
C THR A 2 53.29 1.22 -25.18
N ASN A 3 53.33 2.31 -25.90
CA ASN A 3 52.27 2.86 -26.77
C ASN A 3 51.94 1.88 -27.90
N PHE A 4 50.72 1.92 -28.43
CA PHE A 4 50.52 1.93 -29.87
C PHE A 4 49.26 2.68 -30.29
N THR A 5 49.47 3.47 -31.35
CA THR A 5 48.70 4.55 -31.93
C THR A 5 47.85 4.12 -33.13
N TRP A 6 46.72 4.86 -33.34
CA TRP A 6 46.12 5.41 -34.57
C TRP A 6 46.21 4.67 -35.93
N GLY A 7 45.10 4.56 -36.60
CA GLY A 7 44.98 4.36 -38.06
C GLY A 7 43.69 4.99 -38.62
N ARG A 8 43.79 6.16 -39.23
CA ARG A 8 42.83 6.78 -40.16
C ARG A 8 43.02 6.24 -41.57
N LEU A 9 41.96 6.32 -42.39
CA LEU A 9 41.89 6.78 -43.81
C LEU A 9 40.62 6.25 -44.45
N SER A 10 39.70 7.11 -44.88
CA SER A 10 39.49 7.84 -46.18
C SER A 10 39.04 6.88 -47.30
N SER A 11 37.94 7.06 -48.03
CA SER A 11 37.61 8.06 -49.00
C SER A 11 36.35 7.67 -49.78
N LEU A 12 35.62 8.68 -50.20
CA LEU A 12 34.51 8.64 -51.15
C LEU A 12 34.95 8.28 -52.58
N PRO A 13 34.03 7.95 -53.49
CA PRO A 13 33.78 8.86 -54.60
C PRO A 13 32.32 9.19 -54.93
N ARG A 14 32.16 10.43 -55.38
CA ARG A 14 30.98 10.98 -56.06
C ARG A 14 30.95 10.50 -57.52
N PHE A 15 29.73 10.23 -58.05
CA PHE A 15 29.49 10.27 -59.48
C PHE A 15 28.27 11.14 -59.78
N PHE A 16 28.52 12.11 -60.68
CA PHE A 16 27.52 12.96 -61.36
C PHE A 16 27.01 12.25 -62.64
N GLY A 17 25.75 12.40 -62.93
CA GLY A 17 25.19 12.06 -64.23
C GLY A 17 23.84 12.74 -64.45
N ARG A 18 23.74 13.54 -65.47
CA ARG A 18 22.64 14.43 -65.91
C ARG A 18 21.65 13.71 -66.85
N PRO A 19 20.63 14.39 -67.40
CA PRO A 19 19.21 14.03 -67.24
C PRO A 19 18.59 13.52 -68.53
N GLY A 20 17.45 12.83 -68.46
CA GLY A 20 16.70 12.34 -69.61
C GLY A 20 15.21 12.19 -69.39
N ARG A 21 14.47 13.08 -70.01
CA ARG A 21 13.12 13.00 -70.59
C ARG A 21 11.95 12.44 -69.74
N GLN A 22 10.95 13.34 -69.66
CA GLN A 22 9.53 13.08 -69.32
C GLN A 22 8.88 12.07 -70.27
N GLU A 23 8.18 11.11 -69.68
CA GLU A 23 7.03 10.48 -70.29
C GLU A 23 5.87 10.45 -69.29
N CYS A 24 4.73 11.02 -69.72
CA CYS A 24 3.47 11.00 -68.98
C CYS A 24 2.84 9.61 -69.08
N LEU A 25 2.43 9.04 -67.95
CA LEU A 25 1.45 7.95 -67.89
C LEU A 25 0.50 8.15 -66.67
N PRO A 26 -0.70 7.57 -66.68
CA PRO A 26 -1.89 8.19 -66.12
C PRO A 26 -2.16 7.87 -64.64
N HIS A 27 -3.02 8.69 -64.07
CA HIS A 27 -3.55 8.61 -62.72
C HIS A 27 -3.93 7.20 -62.24
N LEU A 28 -3.15 6.65 -61.35
CA LEU A 28 -3.57 5.59 -60.46
C LEU A 28 -3.92 6.23 -59.13
N GLY A 29 -5.21 6.16 -58.76
CA GLY A 29 -5.73 6.69 -57.50
C GLY A 29 -5.05 6.01 -56.30
N THR A 30 -4.35 6.82 -55.52
CA THR A 30 -3.79 6.39 -54.22
C THR A 30 -4.94 6.18 -53.25
N LEU A 31 -5.32 4.92 -53.09
CA LEU A 31 -6.23 4.48 -52.00
C LEU A 31 -5.49 4.67 -50.70
N CYS A 32 -5.70 5.80 -50.02
CA CYS A 32 -5.31 5.98 -48.64
C CYS A 32 -6.11 5.02 -47.74
N VAL A 33 -5.56 3.85 -47.46
CA VAL A 33 -6.07 2.98 -46.42
C VAL A 33 -5.71 3.67 -45.08
N LEU A 34 -6.68 4.39 -44.55
CA LEU A 34 -6.68 4.81 -43.15
C LEU A 34 -6.70 3.53 -42.30
N LEU A 35 -5.52 3.05 -41.92
CA LEU A 35 -5.37 2.13 -40.81
C LEU A 35 -5.85 2.88 -39.54
N LEU A 36 -7.16 2.79 -39.28
CA LEU A 36 -7.71 3.03 -37.97
C LEU A 36 -7.06 1.99 -37.03
N GLY A 37 -5.92 2.34 -36.50
CA GLY A 37 -5.33 1.63 -35.36
C GLY A 37 -6.36 1.67 -34.24
N SER A 38 -7.16 0.62 -34.14
CA SER A 38 -7.95 0.36 -32.95
C SER A 38 -6.94 0.19 -31.80
N THR A 39 -6.68 1.26 -31.06
CA THR A 39 -6.11 1.12 -29.72
C THR A 39 -7.14 0.28 -28.98
N ILE A 40 -6.86 -0.99 -28.80
CA ILE A 40 -7.56 -1.82 -27.83
C ILE A 40 -7.25 -1.16 -26.49
N SER A 41 -8.12 -0.23 -26.07
CA SER A 41 -8.14 0.23 -24.70
C SER A 41 -8.34 -1.01 -23.86
N ALA A 42 -7.35 -1.37 -23.05
CA ALA A 42 -7.51 -2.45 -22.08
C ALA A 42 -8.81 -2.13 -21.33
N GLN A 43 -9.79 -3.03 -21.40
CA GLN A 43 -11.10 -2.80 -20.79
C GLN A 43 -10.87 -2.56 -19.28
N GLU A 44 -11.28 -1.39 -18.83
CA GLU A 44 -11.13 -1.01 -17.42
C GLU A 44 -11.91 -2.01 -16.56
N ARG A 45 -11.21 -2.73 -15.68
CA ARG A 45 -11.84 -3.73 -14.79
C ARG A 45 -12.40 -3.00 -13.56
N PRO A 46 -13.68 -3.19 -13.21
CA PRO A 46 -14.22 -2.58 -12.00
C PRO A 46 -13.50 -3.11 -10.75
N PRO A 47 -13.43 -2.32 -9.67
CA PRO A 47 -12.78 -2.73 -8.41
C PRO A 47 -13.26 -4.08 -7.88
N ARG A 48 -14.56 -4.39 -8.03
CA ARG A 48 -15.15 -5.68 -7.68
C ARG A 48 -14.48 -6.85 -8.39
N GLN A 49 -14.30 -6.75 -9.71
CA GLN A 49 -13.69 -7.82 -10.50
C GLN A 49 -12.27 -8.09 -10.03
N VAL A 50 -11.45 -7.04 -9.86
CA VAL A 50 -10.06 -7.18 -9.38
C VAL A 50 -10.03 -7.74 -7.97
N ALA A 51 -10.93 -7.32 -7.07
CA ALA A 51 -11.02 -7.86 -5.73
C ALA A 51 -11.35 -9.36 -5.74
N GLU A 52 -12.32 -9.79 -6.55
CA GLU A 52 -12.69 -11.21 -6.68
C GLU A 52 -11.56 -12.05 -7.31
N GLU A 53 -10.83 -11.51 -8.30
CA GLU A 53 -9.65 -12.15 -8.88
C GLU A 53 -8.52 -12.34 -7.85
N LEU A 54 -8.19 -11.30 -7.10
CA LEU A 54 -7.17 -11.35 -6.05
C LEU A 54 -7.59 -12.25 -4.87
N ALA A 55 -8.87 -12.25 -4.47
CA ALA A 55 -9.38 -13.09 -3.39
C ALA A 55 -9.32 -14.59 -3.72
N LYS A 56 -9.29 -14.99 -5.00
CA LYS A 56 -9.07 -16.38 -5.43
C LYS A 56 -7.62 -16.85 -5.25
N VAL A 57 -6.68 -15.92 -5.09
CA VAL A 57 -5.24 -16.22 -5.03
C VAL A 57 -4.67 -15.99 -3.64
N TYR A 58 -5.16 -14.97 -2.94
CA TYR A 58 -4.61 -14.51 -1.67
C TYR A 58 -5.58 -14.71 -0.50
N GLY A 59 -5.04 -14.85 0.71
CA GLY A 59 -5.86 -14.98 1.93
C GLY A 59 -6.50 -16.35 2.11
N HIS A 60 -5.75 -17.43 1.90
CA HIS A 60 -6.23 -18.81 2.08
C HIS A 60 -5.66 -19.51 3.32
N LYS A 61 -4.76 -18.84 4.06
CA LYS A 61 -4.14 -19.39 5.27
C LYS A 61 -3.70 -18.30 6.22
N LEU A 62 -3.58 -18.69 7.49
CA LEU A 62 -3.00 -17.87 8.56
C LEU A 62 -2.12 -18.79 9.41
N ASP A 63 -0.91 -19.06 8.92
CA ASP A 63 0.04 -19.91 9.66
C ASP A 63 0.62 -19.15 10.86
N GLN A 64 0.80 -17.84 10.70
CA GLN A 64 1.25 -16.88 11.70
C GLN A 64 0.36 -15.65 11.63
N VAL A 65 0.01 -15.09 12.79
CA VAL A 65 -0.80 -13.85 12.87
C VAL A 65 0.10 -12.64 12.56
N ALA A 66 0.49 -12.49 11.29
CA ALA A 66 1.26 -11.36 10.79
C ALA A 66 0.42 -10.55 9.77
N TYR A 67 0.74 -9.27 9.57
CA TYR A 67 -0.08 -8.41 8.69
C TYR A 67 -0.19 -8.93 7.25
N ILE A 68 0.87 -9.54 6.72
CA ILE A 68 0.87 -10.04 5.34
C ILE A 68 -0.23 -11.07 5.11
N PRO A 69 -0.34 -12.18 5.87
CA PRO A 69 -1.45 -13.13 5.70
C PRO A 69 -2.78 -12.64 6.31
N ALA A 70 -2.78 -11.69 7.26
CA ALA A 70 -4.00 -11.22 7.89
C ALA A 70 -4.78 -10.21 7.03
N LEU A 71 -4.10 -9.28 6.34
CA LEU A 71 -4.78 -8.24 5.57
C LEU A 71 -5.67 -8.75 4.43
N PRO A 72 -5.28 -9.78 3.65
CA PRO A 72 -6.19 -10.31 2.65
C PRO A 72 -7.42 -10.98 3.28
N LEU A 73 -7.34 -11.50 4.51
CA LEU A 73 -8.50 -11.99 5.25
C LEU A 73 -9.42 -10.84 5.67
N VAL A 74 -8.85 -9.72 6.14
CA VAL A 74 -9.62 -8.49 6.41
C VAL A 74 -10.34 -8.02 5.15
N ALA A 75 -9.64 -7.97 4.02
CA ALA A 75 -10.25 -7.57 2.76
C ALA A 75 -11.34 -8.54 2.30
N LYS A 76 -11.19 -9.86 2.53
CA LYS A 76 -12.25 -10.86 2.26
C LYS A 76 -13.50 -10.65 3.12
N LEU A 77 -13.36 -10.26 4.39
CA LEU A 77 -14.52 -9.90 5.22
C LEU A 77 -15.26 -8.69 4.62
N ARG A 78 -14.52 -7.67 4.21
CA ARG A 78 -15.10 -6.48 3.54
C ARG A 78 -15.74 -6.85 2.20
N LEU A 79 -15.07 -7.67 1.40
CA LEU A 79 -15.61 -8.16 0.12
C LEU A 79 -16.92 -8.91 0.32
N SER A 80 -17.00 -9.79 1.33
CA SER A 80 -18.23 -10.49 1.70
C SER A 80 -19.38 -9.54 2.01
N GLU A 81 -19.13 -8.48 2.77
CA GLU A 81 -20.16 -7.47 3.10
C GLU A 81 -20.59 -6.68 1.85
N LEU A 82 -19.63 -6.25 1.02
CA LEU A 82 -19.90 -5.44 -0.15
C LEU A 82 -20.61 -6.21 -1.28
N THR A 83 -20.41 -7.52 -1.35
CA THR A 83 -21.00 -8.36 -2.40
C THR A 83 -22.20 -9.16 -1.94
N GLY A 84 -22.37 -9.36 -0.61
CA GLY A 84 -23.34 -10.29 -0.05
C GLY A 84 -22.91 -11.77 -0.14
N ASP A 85 -21.72 -12.07 -0.68
CA ASP A 85 -21.21 -13.44 -0.79
C ASP A 85 -20.62 -13.92 0.55
N ALA A 86 -21.33 -14.82 1.22
CA ALA A 86 -20.94 -15.38 2.51
C ALA A 86 -19.70 -16.28 2.44
N ALA A 87 -19.34 -16.80 1.26
CA ALA A 87 -18.24 -17.76 1.12
C ALA A 87 -16.91 -17.21 1.63
N HIS A 88 -16.62 -15.93 1.37
CA HIS A 88 -15.41 -15.27 1.85
C HIS A 88 -15.36 -15.15 3.37
N ARG A 89 -16.48 -14.77 4.02
CA ARG A 89 -16.59 -14.71 5.48
C ARG A 89 -16.42 -16.08 6.10
N ASP A 90 -17.07 -17.08 5.56
CA ASP A 90 -17.06 -18.45 6.09
C ASP A 90 -15.68 -19.09 5.96
N GLU A 91 -14.95 -18.79 4.87
CA GLU A 91 -13.56 -19.17 4.71
C GLU A 91 -12.67 -18.51 5.78
N VAL A 92 -12.79 -17.20 5.98
CA VAL A 92 -12.04 -16.46 7.00
C VAL A 92 -12.32 -17.03 8.39
N ALA A 93 -13.58 -17.27 8.74
CA ALA A 93 -13.96 -17.83 10.04
C ALA A 93 -13.27 -19.17 10.31
N ARG A 94 -13.20 -20.06 9.29
CA ARG A 94 -12.52 -21.36 9.39
C ARG A 94 -11.01 -21.19 9.57
N ILE A 95 -10.38 -20.28 8.84
CA ILE A 95 -8.93 -20.02 8.88
C ILE A 95 -8.48 -19.50 10.25
N VAL A 96 -9.27 -18.62 10.89
CA VAL A 96 -8.91 -18.00 12.17
C VAL A 96 -9.33 -18.83 13.39
N GLN A 97 -10.16 -19.85 13.21
CA GLN A 97 -10.72 -20.68 14.29
C GLN A 97 -9.67 -21.25 15.26
N PRO A 98 -8.48 -21.77 14.82
CA PRO A 98 -7.46 -22.28 15.73
C PRO A 98 -6.94 -21.24 16.73
N PHE A 99 -6.95 -19.95 16.37
CA PHE A 99 -6.55 -18.86 17.26
C PHE A 99 -7.71 -18.46 18.20
N LEU A 100 -8.93 -18.42 17.69
CA LEU A 100 -10.11 -18.11 18.49
C LEU A 100 -10.41 -19.21 19.54
N SER A 101 -10.12 -20.47 19.21
CA SER A 101 -10.29 -21.59 20.15
C SER A 101 -9.18 -21.69 21.21
N GLY A 102 -8.04 -21.03 20.98
CA GLY A 102 -6.84 -21.13 21.84
C GLY A 102 -5.95 -22.34 21.49
N GLU A 103 -6.25 -23.09 20.43
CA GLU A 103 -5.38 -24.16 19.92
C GLU A 103 -4.01 -23.63 19.49
N LYS A 104 -4.01 -22.43 18.86
CA LYS A 104 -2.78 -21.71 18.50
C LYS A 104 -2.70 -20.40 19.29
N SER A 105 -1.53 -20.13 19.86
CA SER A 105 -1.28 -18.87 20.55
C SER A 105 -0.87 -17.79 19.55
N PRO A 106 -1.57 -16.65 19.50
CA PRO A 106 -1.24 -15.55 18.63
C PRO A 106 -0.41 -14.45 19.31
N VAL A 107 0.24 -14.71 20.44
CA VAL A 107 1.00 -13.68 21.18
C VAL A 107 2.03 -13.03 20.25
N PRO A 108 1.93 -11.71 20.00
CA PRO A 108 2.85 -11.04 19.07
C PRO A 108 4.29 -11.02 19.56
N LYS A 109 5.22 -11.29 18.63
CA LYS A 109 6.67 -11.24 18.84
C LYS A 109 7.36 -10.25 17.90
N SER A 110 6.57 -9.55 17.09
CA SER A 110 7.03 -8.55 16.12
C SER A 110 5.94 -7.54 15.84
N GLY A 111 6.30 -6.36 15.31
CA GLY A 111 5.31 -5.38 14.87
C GLY A 111 4.40 -5.91 13.76
N SER A 112 4.95 -6.73 12.87
CA SER A 112 4.15 -7.44 11.86
C SER A 112 3.05 -8.30 12.48
N GLU A 113 3.34 -9.00 13.56
CA GLU A 113 2.36 -9.80 14.28
C GLU A 113 1.36 -8.93 15.05
N GLN A 114 1.79 -7.79 15.63
CA GLN A 114 0.86 -6.83 16.24
C GLN A 114 -0.19 -6.36 15.25
N ALA A 115 0.23 -5.91 14.05
CA ALA A 115 -0.68 -5.50 12.99
C ALA A 115 -1.54 -6.65 12.46
N GLY A 116 -1.04 -7.88 12.50
CA GLY A 116 -1.82 -9.06 12.11
C GLY A 116 -3.08 -9.26 12.95
N HIS A 117 -3.11 -8.77 14.20
CA HIS A 117 -4.29 -8.86 15.07
C HIS A 117 -5.46 -7.99 14.61
N LEU A 118 -5.28 -7.13 13.60
CA LEU A 118 -6.38 -6.41 12.96
C LEU A 118 -7.45 -7.35 12.39
N ILE A 119 -7.11 -8.59 12.02
CA ILE A 119 -8.12 -9.57 11.60
C ILE A 119 -9.08 -9.89 12.74
N PHE A 120 -8.61 -10.01 13.97
CA PHE A 120 -9.47 -10.26 15.13
C PHE A 120 -10.31 -9.03 15.50
N ALA A 121 -9.77 -7.82 15.29
CA ALA A 121 -10.53 -6.58 15.46
C ALA A 121 -11.70 -6.49 14.48
N GLU A 122 -11.45 -6.79 13.21
CA GLU A 122 -12.47 -6.80 12.16
C GLU A 122 -13.56 -7.89 12.43
N LEU A 123 -13.14 -9.05 12.92
CA LEU A 123 -14.09 -10.10 13.34
C LEU A 123 -14.92 -9.69 14.56
N ALA A 124 -14.26 -9.16 15.61
CA ALA A 124 -14.95 -8.73 16.82
C ALA A 124 -15.94 -7.59 16.57
N ALA A 125 -15.61 -6.67 15.64
CA ALA A 125 -16.51 -5.60 15.25
C ALA A 125 -17.83 -6.10 14.61
N ARG A 126 -17.79 -7.28 13.97
CA ARG A 126 -18.92 -7.93 13.28
C ARG A 126 -19.63 -8.99 14.10
N ALA A 127 -19.02 -9.44 15.19
CA ALA A 127 -19.52 -10.49 16.04
C ALA A 127 -20.30 -9.96 17.25
N THR A 128 -21.04 -10.86 17.90
CA THR A 128 -21.71 -10.63 19.18
C THR A 128 -21.35 -11.72 20.18
N GLY A 129 -21.64 -11.51 21.45
CA GLY A 129 -21.44 -12.50 22.51
C GLY A 129 -19.99 -13.01 22.60
N LYS A 130 -19.83 -14.31 22.79
CA LYS A 130 -18.53 -14.95 23.03
C LYS A 130 -17.50 -14.74 21.92
N ASP A 131 -17.91 -14.67 20.67
CA ASP A 131 -16.99 -14.49 19.56
C ASP A 131 -16.43 -13.07 19.53
N ARG A 132 -17.27 -12.06 19.86
CA ARG A 132 -16.79 -10.69 20.08
C ARG A 132 -15.82 -10.60 21.24
N GLU A 133 -16.15 -11.24 22.37
CA GLU A 133 -15.29 -11.25 23.55
C GLU A 133 -13.91 -11.87 23.26
N ARG A 134 -13.88 -13.00 22.57
CA ARG A 134 -12.65 -13.70 22.16
C ARG A 134 -11.81 -12.85 21.23
N GLY A 135 -12.41 -12.30 20.16
CA GLY A 135 -11.69 -11.41 19.23
C GLY A 135 -11.14 -10.17 19.94
N THR A 136 -11.93 -9.56 20.84
CA THR A 136 -11.49 -8.42 21.65
C THR A 136 -10.33 -8.78 22.58
N ALA A 137 -10.35 -9.95 23.20
CA ALA A 137 -9.25 -10.41 24.06
C ALA A 137 -7.94 -10.60 23.27
N LEU A 138 -8.02 -11.09 22.03
CA LEU A 138 -6.85 -11.20 21.15
C LEU A 138 -6.31 -9.82 20.73
N CYS A 139 -7.18 -8.85 20.45
CA CYS A 139 -6.76 -7.47 20.19
C CYS A 139 -6.07 -6.86 21.40
N LYS A 140 -6.61 -7.07 22.60
CA LYS A 140 -5.99 -6.62 23.86
C LYS A 140 -4.61 -7.22 24.06
N ALA A 141 -4.41 -8.51 23.80
CA ALA A 141 -3.11 -9.18 23.93
C ALA A 141 -2.01 -8.54 23.06
N ALA A 142 -2.38 -7.99 21.89
CA ALA A 142 -1.47 -7.23 21.06
C ALA A 142 -1.29 -5.78 21.54
N ALA A 143 -2.37 -5.10 21.85
CA ALA A 143 -2.37 -3.68 22.23
C ALA A 143 -1.75 -3.45 23.62
N ASP A 144 -1.96 -4.35 24.57
CA ASP A 144 -1.44 -4.23 25.94
C ASP A 144 0.10 -4.24 26.01
N GLN A 145 0.79 -4.68 24.95
CA GLN A 145 2.25 -4.63 24.88
C GLN A 145 2.82 -3.19 24.88
N ILE A 146 1.99 -2.17 24.62
CA ILE A 146 2.41 -0.76 24.72
C ILE A 146 2.63 -0.32 26.19
N PHE A 147 1.98 -0.98 27.14
CA PHE A 147 2.06 -0.62 28.54
C PHE A 147 3.23 -1.31 29.22
N ASP A 148 3.91 -0.59 30.09
CA ASP A 148 4.95 -1.14 30.94
C ASP A 148 4.33 -1.93 32.13
N LYS A 149 5.20 -2.47 33.00
CA LYS A 149 4.78 -3.25 34.18
C LYS A 149 3.97 -2.45 35.20
N THR A 150 4.00 -1.11 35.12
CA THR A 150 3.21 -0.20 35.99
C THR A 150 1.90 0.20 35.35
N GLY A 151 1.62 -0.24 34.12
CA GLY A 151 0.44 0.12 33.37
C GLY A 151 0.53 1.47 32.65
N GLN A 152 1.73 2.08 32.60
CA GLN A 152 1.94 3.34 31.89
C GLN A 152 2.28 3.08 30.42
N PRO A 153 1.77 3.91 29.48
CA PRO A 153 2.09 3.76 28.07
C PRO A 153 3.56 4.11 27.81
N GLN A 154 4.25 3.24 27.09
CA GLN A 154 5.57 3.54 26.56
C GLN A 154 5.46 4.52 25.40
N SER A 155 6.49 5.31 25.14
CA SER A 155 6.52 6.28 24.02
C SER A 155 6.45 5.61 22.66
N LEU A 156 6.90 4.36 22.56
CA LEU A 156 6.88 3.54 21.34
C LEU A 156 6.40 2.14 21.66
N MET A 157 5.58 1.58 20.79
CA MET A 157 5.23 0.17 20.81
C MET A 157 6.50 -0.67 20.68
N PRO A 158 6.67 -1.78 21.40
CA PRO A 158 7.78 -2.70 21.16
C PRO A 158 7.74 -3.20 19.69
N PHE A 159 8.92 -3.54 19.16
CA PHE A 159 9.15 -3.96 17.78
C PHE A 159 8.92 -2.84 16.74
N HIS A 160 9.65 -2.86 15.65
CA HIS A 160 9.59 -1.89 14.53
C HIS A 160 9.70 -0.40 14.96
N SER A 161 9.99 -0.11 16.21
CA SER A 161 9.91 1.22 16.83
C SER A 161 10.82 2.30 16.22
N GLU A 162 11.74 1.94 15.35
CA GLU A 162 12.62 2.86 14.62
C GLU A 162 12.36 2.89 13.11
N MET A 163 11.24 2.34 12.66
CA MET A 163 10.85 2.35 11.26
C MET A 163 9.47 3.01 11.09
N SER A 164 9.29 3.79 10.04
CA SER A 164 8.01 4.42 9.71
C SER A 164 6.85 3.43 9.60
N ASP A 165 7.16 2.16 9.32
CA ASP A 165 6.22 1.03 9.36
C ASP A 165 5.43 0.95 10.68
N ALA A 166 6.04 1.37 11.79
CA ALA A 166 5.42 1.29 13.12
C ALA A 166 4.16 2.15 13.25
N VAL A 167 3.99 3.17 12.41
CA VAL A 167 2.73 3.93 12.33
C VAL A 167 1.57 2.99 12.01
N PHE A 168 1.75 2.07 11.06
CA PHE A 168 0.74 1.05 10.73
C PHE A 168 0.78 -0.14 11.69
N MET A 169 1.97 -0.59 12.11
CA MET A 169 2.08 -1.82 12.91
C MET A 169 1.39 -1.68 14.28
N ALA A 170 1.33 -0.48 14.84
CA ALA A 170 0.75 -0.23 16.15
C ALA A 170 -0.51 0.66 16.14
N GLY A 171 -0.54 1.72 15.32
CA GLY A 171 -1.61 2.71 15.35
C GLY A 171 -3.01 2.10 15.20
N PRO A 172 -3.31 1.35 14.14
CA PRO A 172 -4.62 0.76 13.91
C PRO A 172 -5.07 -0.23 14.97
N ILE A 173 -4.18 -1.10 15.47
CA ILE A 173 -4.57 -2.10 16.48
C ILE A 173 -4.85 -1.48 17.85
N LEU A 174 -4.13 -0.43 18.22
CA LEU A 174 -4.41 0.34 19.42
C LEU A 174 -5.78 1.05 19.30
N ALA A 175 -6.02 1.74 18.19
CA ALA A 175 -7.29 2.43 17.95
C ALA A 175 -8.48 1.45 17.91
N ALA A 176 -8.35 0.34 17.19
CA ALA A 176 -9.39 -0.69 17.12
C ALA A 176 -9.67 -1.32 18.49
N THR A 177 -8.63 -1.56 19.30
CA THR A 177 -8.81 -2.07 20.67
C THR A 177 -9.53 -1.05 21.54
N GLY A 178 -9.18 0.23 21.46
CA GLY A 178 -9.86 1.31 22.15
C GLY A 178 -11.36 1.36 21.83
N LYS A 179 -11.69 1.26 20.54
CA LYS A 179 -13.09 1.23 20.07
C LYS A 179 -13.86 0.00 20.54
N LEU A 180 -13.25 -1.19 20.47
CA LEU A 180 -13.89 -2.44 20.87
C LEU A 180 -14.17 -2.52 22.37
N THR A 181 -13.26 -1.97 23.19
CA THR A 181 -13.35 -2.02 24.66
C THR A 181 -14.01 -0.80 25.27
N GLY A 182 -14.04 0.33 24.57
CA GLY A 182 -14.40 1.64 25.13
C GLY A 182 -13.33 2.25 26.05
N GLU A 183 -12.15 1.61 26.16
CA GLU A 183 -11.08 2.05 27.06
C GLU A 183 -10.23 3.14 26.39
N ARG A 184 -10.35 4.38 26.88
CA ARG A 184 -9.63 5.57 26.36
C ARG A 184 -8.12 5.42 26.35
N LYS A 185 -7.56 4.66 27.32
CA LYS A 185 -6.10 4.46 27.45
C LYS A 185 -5.41 3.99 26.17
N TYR A 186 -6.12 3.22 25.31
CA TYR A 186 -5.55 2.75 24.04
C TYR A 186 -5.42 3.87 23.01
N PHE A 187 -6.36 4.82 22.98
CA PHE A 187 -6.25 6.00 22.14
C PHE A 187 -5.16 6.95 22.64
N ASP A 188 -5.06 7.14 23.97
CA ASP A 188 -3.99 7.94 24.58
C ASP A 188 -2.61 7.33 24.26
N ALA A 189 -2.45 6.01 24.40
CA ALA A 189 -1.22 5.31 24.05
C ALA A 189 -0.90 5.37 22.55
N ALA A 190 -1.91 5.24 21.69
CA ALA A 190 -1.74 5.39 20.25
C ALA A 190 -1.30 6.82 19.87
N ALA A 191 -1.88 7.86 20.49
CA ALA A 191 -1.48 9.24 20.26
C ALA A 191 0.00 9.48 20.64
N ILE A 192 0.44 8.96 21.77
CA ILE A 192 1.84 9.03 22.22
C ILE A 192 2.77 8.32 21.23
N HIS A 193 2.41 7.10 20.80
CA HIS A 193 3.17 6.33 19.82
C HIS A 193 3.29 7.04 18.47
N LEU A 194 2.16 7.51 17.91
CA LEU A 194 2.12 8.19 16.62
C LEU A 194 2.92 9.50 16.65
N ALA A 195 2.80 10.30 17.73
CA ALA A 195 3.59 11.51 17.92
C ALA A 195 5.10 11.20 17.98
N SER A 196 5.48 10.11 18.66
CA SER A 196 6.88 9.67 18.75
C SER A 196 7.41 9.21 17.40
N MET A 197 6.61 8.47 16.60
CA MET A 197 6.98 8.05 15.25
C MET A 197 7.11 9.23 14.29
N ARG A 198 6.19 10.20 14.38
CA ARG A 198 6.28 11.46 13.63
C ARG A 198 7.59 12.19 13.91
N LYS A 199 7.94 12.37 15.19
CA LYS A 199 9.20 13.00 15.61
C LYS A 199 10.43 12.24 15.10
N LEU A 200 10.35 10.92 15.03
CA LEU A 200 11.48 10.06 14.64
C LEU A 200 11.67 10.00 13.13
N CYS A 201 10.60 9.88 12.36
CA CYS A 201 10.68 9.50 10.95
C CYS A 201 10.12 10.55 9.97
N LEU A 202 9.23 11.47 10.39
CA LEU A 202 8.68 12.46 9.47
C LEU A 202 9.71 13.54 9.15
N ARG A 203 10.00 13.74 7.88
CA ARG A 203 10.89 14.78 7.37
C ARG A 203 10.18 16.15 7.33
N PRO A 204 10.93 17.26 7.27
CA PRO A 204 10.34 18.62 7.17
C PRO A 204 9.43 18.82 5.96
N ASP A 205 9.72 18.12 4.83
CA ASP A 205 8.94 18.15 3.58
C ASP A 205 7.62 17.37 3.64
N GLY A 206 7.36 16.65 4.74
CA GLY A 206 6.10 15.94 4.96
C GLY A 206 6.08 14.48 4.48
N ILE A 207 7.15 13.98 3.90
CA ILE A 207 7.31 12.54 3.63
C ILE A 207 8.13 11.87 4.73
N TYR A 208 7.98 10.55 4.89
CA TYR A 208 8.70 9.81 5.92
C TYR A 208 10.02 9.23 5.37
N ARG A 209 11.12 9.44 6.09
CA ARG A 209 12.27 8.53 5.97
C ARG A 209 11.89 7.19 6.57
N HIS A 210 12.44 6.08 6.04
CA HIS A 210 12.12 4.76 6.56
C HIS A 210 12.59 4.56 8.00
N SER A 211 13.78 5.09 8.34
CA SER A 211 14.34 5.08 9.69
C SER A 211 15.37 6.20 9.87
N PRO A 212 15.81 6.49 11.11
CA PRO A 212 16.86 7.48 11.36
C PRO A 212 18.23 7.15 10.76
N LEU A 213 18.45 5.93 10.27
CA LEU A 213 19.73 5.52 9.69
C LEU A 213 20.02 6.17 8.33
N CYS A 214 18.97 6.57 7.58
CA CYS A 214 19.08 7.16 6.26
C CYS A 214 17.84 8.03 5.96
N GLU A 215 18.06 9.14 5.25
CA GLU A 215 16.96 10.05 4.85
C GLU A 215 16.11 9.53 3.68
N ALA A 216 16.40 8.34 3.14
CA ALA A 216 15.66 7.76 2.02
C ALA A 216 14.16 7.59 2.34
N ALA A 217 13.34 8.13 1.45
CA ALA A 217 11.89 8.04 1.52
C ALA A 217 11.40 6.75 0.84
N TRP A 218 11.66 5.59 1.44
CA TRP A 218 11.23 4.32 0.90
C TRP A 218 9.70 4.30 0.65
N GLY A 219 9.27 3.84 -0.53
CA GLY A 219 7.88 3.91 -0.98
C GLY A 219 6.90 3.25 -0.02
N ARG A 220 7.10 1.97 0.31
CA ARG A 220 6.25 1.28 1.29
C ARG A 220 6.42 1.84 2.72
N GLY A 221 7.59 2.38 3.07
CA GLY A 221 7.82 3.12 4.31
C GLY A 221 7.06 4.45 4.40
N ASN A 222 6.50 4.94 3.29
CA ASN A 222 5.54 6.04 3.22
C ASN A 222 4.09 5.54 3.09
N GLY A 223 3.89 4.40 2.43
CA GLY A 223 2.59 3.74 2.36
C GLY A 223 2.07 3.30 3.75
N PHE A 224 2.94 2.78 4.61
CA PHE A 224 2.56 2.39 5.96
C PHE A 224 2.06 3.55 6.84
N PRO A 225 2.71 4.71 6.93
CA PRO A 225 2.14 5.86 7.61
C PRO A 225 0.81 6.32 7.02
N ALA A 226 0.68 6.39 5.70
CA ALA A 226 -0.58 6.77 5.04
C ALA A 226 -1.73 5.81 5.42
N LEU A 227 -1.54 4.51 5.23
CA LEU A 227 -2.51 3.47 5.57
C LEU A 227 -2.79 3.44 7.08
N GLY A 228 -1.74 3.53 7.90
CA GLY A 228 -1.83 3.42 9.35
C GLY A 228 -2.62 4.58 9.97
N LEU A 229 -2.33 5.81 9.57
CA LEU A 229 -3.08 6.99 10.03
C LEU A 229 -4.54 6.95 9.56
N ALA A 230 -4.78 6.65 8.28
CA ALA A 230 -6.14 6.59 7.74
C ALA A 230 -6.98 5.50 8.43
N TRP A 231 -6.38 4.34 8.72
CA TRP A 231 -7.08 3.26 9.41
C TRP A 231 -7.30 3.57 10.90
N ALA A 232 -6.26 4.01 11.62
CA ALA A 232 -6.38 4.39 13.03
C ALA A 232 -7.47 5.44 13.22
N LEU A 233 -7.46 6.52 12.42
CA LEU A 233 -8.47 7.57 12.45
C LEU A 233 -9.90 7.06 12.16
N SER A 234 -10.05 5.98 11.38
CA SER A 234 -11.37 5.38 11.12
C SER A 234 -11.99 4.74 12.37
N GLU A 235 -11.18 4.39 13.35
CA GLU A 235 -11.59 3.82 14.64
C GLU A 235 -11.55 4.84 15.79
N TRP A 236 -11.03 6.06 15.51
CA TRP A 236 -10.75 7.08 16.51
C TRP A 236 -12.01 7.83 16.93
N PRO A 237 -12.20 8.19 18.22
CA PRO A 237 -13.33 8.99 18.65
C PRO A 237 -13.13 10.47 18.27
N ASP A 238 -14.19 11.11 17.79
CA ASP A 238 -14.14 12.50 17.30
C ASP A 238 -13.76 13.51 18.39
N ASP A 239 -14.11 13.22 19.65
CA ASP A 239 -13.90 14.09 20.82
C ASP A 239 -12.53 13.92 21.48
N HIS A 240 -11.67 13.01 20.98
CA HIS A 240 -10.34 12.84 21.54
C HIS A 240 -9.41 14.02 21.20
N PRO A 241 -8.64 14.55 22.17
CA PRO A 241 -7.79 15.73 21.97
C PRO A 241 -6.83 15.66 20.79
N ALA A 242 -6.29 14.46 20.50
CA ALA A 242 -5.35 14.25 19.39
C ALA A 242 -6.00 14.16 18.00
N THR A 243 -7.34 14.07 17.89
CA THR A 243 -8.03 13.82 16.61
C THR A 243 -7.68 14.85 15.55
N LYS A 244 -7.76 16.13 15.89
CA LYS A 244 -7.45 17.22 14.95
C LYS A 244 -5.99 17.19 14.48
N GLU A 245 -5.07 16.90 15.38
CA GLU A 245 -3.63 16.81 15.07
C GLU A 245 -3.33 15.63 14.16
N LEU A 246 -3.92 14.46 14.41
CA LEU A 246 -3.73 13.27 13.59
C LEU A 246 -4.36 13.43 12.19
N ILE A 247 -5.52 14.08 12.08
CA ILE A 247 -6.10 14.43 10.78
C ILE A 247 -5.17 15.38 10.02
N ALA A 248 -4.65 16.41 10.69
CA ALA A 248 -3.71 17.36 10.08
C ALA A 248 -2.40 16.66 9.63
N GLU A 249 -1.90 15.69 10.41
CA GLU A 249 -0.73 14.87 10.04
C GLU A 249 -1.01 14.05 8.77
N LEU A 250 -2.16 13.35 8.71
CA LEU A 250 -2.57 12.60 7.52
C LEU A 250 -2.68 13.51 6.30
N GLN A 251 -3.34 14.68 6.45
CA GLN A 251 -3.49 15.67 5.38
C GLN A 251 -2.15 16.17 4.87
N LYS A 252 -1.23 16.53 5.78
CA LYS A 252 0.11 17.01 5.45
C LYS A 252 0.91 15.92 4.71
N HIS A 253 0.87 14.69 5.19
CA HIS A 253 1.58 13.58 4.58
C HIS A 253 1.04 13.25 3.17
N LEU A 254 -0.28 13.14 3.00
CA LEU A 254 -0.87 12.86 1.68
C LEU A 254 -0.70 14.02 0.70
N ALA A 255 -0.71 15.27 1.17
CA ALA A 255 -0.40 16.45 0.35
C ALA A 255 1.07 16.43 -0.13
N ALA A 256 1.99 15.99 0.74
CA ALA A 256 3.41 15.85 0.39
C ALA A 256 3.66 14.69 -0.60
N LEU A 257 2.91 13.60 -0.50
CA LEU A 257 3.01 12.46 -1.42
C LEU A 257 2.44 12.74 -2.81
N LYS A 258 1.40 13.57 -2.90
CA LYS A 258 0.67 13.82 -4.16
C LYS A 258 1.56 14.28 -5.34
N PRO A 259 2.49 15.24 -5.20
CA PRO A 259 3.36 15.67 -6.31
C PRO A 259 4.37 14.60 -6.76
N HIS A 260 4.62 13.57 -5.96
CA HIS A 260 5.52 12.45 -6.30
C HIS A 260 4.80 11.29 -7.01
N GLN A 261 3.51 11.41 -7.27
CA GLN A 261 2.80 10.42 -8.10
C GLN A 261 3.24 10.60 -9.56
N ASP A 262 3.78 9.57 -10.18
CA ASP A 262 4.17 9.62 -11.57
C ASP A 262 2.96 9.91 -12.48
N ALA A 263 3.09 10.94 -13.32
CA ALA A 263 1.99 11.41 -14.15
C ALA A 263 1.63 10.45 -15.31
N LYS A 264 2.59 9.61 -15.74
CA LYS A 264 2.41 8.66 -16.84
C LYS A 264 1.86 7.33 -16.35
N THR A 265 2.46 6.82 -15.27
CA THR A 265 2.14 5.48 -14.77
C THR A 265 1.09 5.50 -13.67
N GLY A 266 0.92 6.61 -12.95
CA GLY A 266 0.00 6.74 -11.82
C GLY A 266 0.48 6.10 -10.53
N CYS A 267 1.69 5.51 -10.53
CA CYS A 267 2.31 4.91 -9.36
C CYS A 267 3.08 5.93 -8.52
N TRP A 268 3.39 5.54 -7.29
CA TRP A 268 4.51 6.09 -6.54
C TRP A 268 5.71 5.17 -6.69
N HIS A 269 6.90 5.78 -6.66
CA HIS A 269 8.16 5.09 -6.85
C HIS A 269 8.62 4.34 -5.59
N GLN A 270 9.52 3.39 -5.77
CA GLN A 270 10.11 2.59 -4.71
C GLN A 270 10.90 3.45 -3.69
N VAL A 271 11.49 4.56 -4.14
CA VAL A 271 11.93 5.68 -3.31
C VAL A 271 11.15 6.91 -3.78
N ILE A 272 10.29 7.47 -2.93
CA ILE A 272 9.24 8.44 -3.27
C ILE A 272 9.76 9.67 -4.04
N ASP A 273 10.86 10.25 -3.57
CA ASP A 273 11.48 11.47 -4.10
C ASP A 273 12.55 11.18 -5.17
N HIS A 274 12.61 9.95 -5.69
CA HIS A 274 13.55 9.48 -6.69
C HIS A 274 12.83 8.79 -7.85
N PRO A 275 12.41 9.56 -8.88
CA PRO A 275 11.65 9.03 -10.01
C PRO A 275 12.44 8.06 -10.90
N GLU A 276 13.75 7.96 -10.73
CA GLU A 276 14.60 6.96 -11.37
C GLU A 276 14.49 5.56 -10.74
N SER A 277 13.88 5.44 -9.55
CA SER A 277 13.55 4.14 -8.97
C SER A 277 12.28 3.58 -9.63
N TYR A 278 12.07 2.27 -9.52
CA TYR A 278 10.91 1.65 -10.19
C TYR A 278 9.57 2.03 -9.53
N ASP A 279 8.51 2.00 -10.32
CA ASP A 279 7.12 2.11 -9.86
C ASP A 279 6.81 1.01 -8.83
N GLU A 280 6.34 1.35 -7.64
CA GLU A 280 6.13 0.38 -6.57
C GLU A 280 4.64 0.10 -6.33
N TYR A 281 4.25 -1.14 -6.54
CA TYR A 281 2.86 -1.59 -6.47
C TYR A 281 2.23 -1.41 -5.10
N SER A 282 2.89 -1.91 -4.04
CA SER A 282 2.28 -1.94 -2.70
C SER A 282 2.16 -0.57 -2.06
N ALA A 283 3.14 0.34 -2.28
CA ALA A 283 3.03 1.73 -1.85
C ALA A 283 1.88 2.45 -2.55
N THR A 284 1.72 2.22 -3.86
CA THR A 284 0.62 2.79 -4.65
C THR A 284 -0.74 2.35 -4.11
N CYS A 285 -0.91 1.07 -3.77
CA CYS A 285 -2.13 0.57 -3.14
C CYS A 285 -2.40 1.23 -1.78
N MET A 286 -1.39 1.33 -0.91
CA MET A 286 -1.54 1.88 0.44
C MET A 286 -1.86 3.37 0.42
N ILE A 287 -1.18 4.15 -0.42
CA ILE A 287 -1.39 5.60 -0.56
C ILE A 287 -2.76 5.85 -1.20
N GLY A 288 -3.12 5.10 -2.25
CA GLY A 288 -4.43 5.16 -2.90
C GLY A 288 -5.57 4.84 -1.93
N PHE A 289 -5.42 3.78 -1.11
CA PHE A 289 -6.35 3.45 -0.03
C PHE A 289 -6.52 4.62 0.95
N ALA A 290 -5.42 5.20 1.42
CA ALA A 290 -5.47 6.28 2.40
C ALA A 290 -6.12 7.55 1.85
N MET A 291 -5.86 7.88 0.58
CA MET A 291 -6.52 9.00 -0.10
C MET A 291 -8.02 8.75 -0.26
N GLN A 292 -8.43 7.56 -0.73
CA GLN A 292 -9.84 7.21 -0.87
C GLN A 292 -10.56 7.26 0.48
N ARG A 293 -9.97 6.67 1.53
CA ARG A 293 -10.49 6.72 2.89
C ARG A 293 -10.61 8.16 3.39
N GLY A 294 -9.61 9.00 3.15
CA GLY A 294 -9.61 10.40 3.54
C GLY A 294 -10.72 11.21 2.86
N ILE A 295 -10.99 10.94 1.58
CA ILE A 295 -12.12 11.52 0.84
C ILE A 295 -13.45 11.09 1.46
N SER A 296 -13.62 9.80 1.68
CA SER A 296 -14.88 9.23 2.18
C SER A 296 -15.22 9.68 3.61
N ARG A 297 -14.19 9.95 4.40
CA ARG A 297 -14.34 10.48 5.77
C ARG A 297 -14.44 12.02 5.84
N GLY A 298 -14.34 12.72 4.71
CA GLY A 298 -14.35 14.17 4.66
C GLY A 298 -13.08 14.84 5.20
N TRP A 299 -12.00 14.07 5.37
CA TRP A 299 -10.69 14.61 5.77
C TRP A 299 -9.95 15.24 4.60
N LEU A 300 -10.24 14.82 3.38
CA LEU A 300 -9.66 15.32 2.14
C LEU A 300 -10.74 15.86 1.20
N ALA A 301 -10.45 16.95 0.51
CA ALA A 301 -11.32 17.47 -0.53
C ALA A 301 -11.33 16.53 -1.74
N LYS A 302 -12.50 16.01 -2.11
CA LYS A 302 -12.66 15.07 -3.22
C LYS A 302 -12.09 15.61 -4.53
N ALA A 303 -12.37 16.88 -4.85
CA ALA A 303 -11.89 17.51 -6.09
C ALA A 303 -10.36 17.48 -6.22
N ASP A 304 -9.64 17.57 -5.11
CA ASP A 304 -8.18 17.64 -5.11
C ASP A 304 -7.51 16.27 -5.15
N TYR A 305 -8.13 15.23 -4.58
CA TYR A 305 -7.49 13.93 -4.37
C TYR A 305 -8.05 12.81 -5.25
N GLN A 306 -9.32 12.88 -5.69
CA GLN A 306 -9.92 11.86 -6.55
C GLN A 306 -9.11 11.59 -7.83
N PRO A 307 -8.58 12.62 -8.54
CA PRO A 307 -7.74 12.36 -9.72
C PRO A 307 -6.49 11.52 -9.42
N SER A 308 -5.91 11.63 -8.21
CA SER A 308 -4.77 10.82 -7.80
C SER A 308 -5.19 9.38 -7.48
N VAL A 309 -6.33 9.20 -6.83
CA VAL A 309 -6.92 7.87 -6.57
C VAL A 309 -7.21 7.15 -7.89
N ASP A 310 -7.82 7.85 -8.85
CA ASP A 310 -8.18 7.27 -10.16
C ASP A 310 -6.93 6.85 -10.97
N ARG A 311 -5.85 7.66 -10.93
CA ARG A 311 -4.58 7.28 -11.56
C ARG A 311 -3.94 6.08 -10.87
N ALA A 312 -3.91 6.07 -9.53
CA ALA A 312 -3.40 4.94 -8.76
C ALA A 312 -4.18 3.65 -9.08
N TRP A 313 -5.51 3.74 -9.16
CA TRP A 313 -6.33 2.58 -9.49
C TRP A 313 -6.04 2.03 -10.88
N ARG A 314 -5.94 2.88 -11.90
CA ARG A 314 -5.55 2.45 -13.25
C ARG A 314 -4.18 1.77 -13.24
N ALA A 315 -3.19 2.37 -12.56
CA ALA A 315 -1.87 1.78 -12.43
C ALA A 315 -1.89 0.38 -11.80
N ILE A 316 -2.72 0.17 -10.79
CA ILE A 316 -2.87 -1.13 -10.11
C ILE A 316 -3.57 -2.15 -11.00
N GLN A 317 -4.59 -1.75 -11.75
CA GLN A 317 -5.25 -2.65 -12.71
C GLN A 317 -4.29 -3.16 -13.78
N GLU A 318 -3.47 -2.28 -14.35
CA GLU A 318 -2.46 -2.62 -15.36
C GLU A 318 -1.39 -3.56 -14.84
N ARG A 319 -1.09 -3.49 -13.54
CA ARG A 319 -0.05 -4.28 -12.87
C ARG A 319 -0.58 -5.52 -12.13
N THR A 320 -1.86 -5.82 -12.29
CA THR A 320 -2.53 -6.97 -11.68
C THR A 320 -3.09 -7.88 -12.76
N ALA A 321 -2.51 -9.04 -12.96
CA ALA A 321 -3.06 -10.05 -13.85
C ALA A 321 -4.22 -10.81 -13.20
N ALA A 322 -5.15 -11.32 -13.99
CA ALA A 322 -6.31 -12.07 -13.50
C ALA A 322 -5.94 -13.36 -12.74
N ASP A 323 -4.75 -13.92 -12.98
CA ASP A 323 -4.18 -15.06 -12.24
C ASP A 323 -3.45 -14.65 -10.95
N GLY A 324 -3.55 -13.38 -10.55
CA GLY A 324 -2.96 -12.82 -9.33
C GLY A 324 -1.47 -12.50 -9.43
N LYS A 325 -0.84 -12.57 -10.60
CA LYS A 325 0.52 -12.06 -10.76
C LYS A 325 0.52 -10.54 -10.74
N LEU A 326 1.52 -9.99 -10.08
CA LEU A 326 1.70 -8.56 -9.85
C LEU A 326 3.01 -8.10 -10.48
N VAL A 327 3.12 -6.80 -10.76
CA VAL A 327 4.33 -6.20 -11.32
C VAL A 327 4.90 -5.19 -10.34
N ASN A 328 6.21 -5.30 -10.08
CA ASN A 328 6.98 -4.36 -9.27
C ASN A 328 6.53 -4.25 -7.80
N VAL A 329 6.39 -5.36 -7.12
CA VAL A 329 6.23 -5.37 -5.65
C VAL A 329 7.61 -5.35 -5.00
N CYS A 330 7.92 -4.34 -4.19
CA CYS A 330 9.18 -4.28 -3.48
C CYS A 330 9.32 -5.47 -2.50
N SER A 331 10.48 -6.13 -2.55
CA SER A 331 10.81 -7.21 -1.62
C SER A 331 10.78 -6.76 -0.15
N GLY A 332 10.83 -7.69 0.79
CA GLY A 332 10.93 -7.39 2.23
C GLY A 332 12.14 -6.51 2.51
N THR A 333 11.94 -5.39 3.18
CA THR A 333 12.97 -4.37 3.40
C THR A 333 12.98 -3.95 4.87
N GLY A 334 14.09 -4.20 5.53
CA GLY A 334 14.38 -3.65 6.86
C GLY A 334 15.07 -2.29 6.75
N LYS A 335 15.51 -1.76 7.90
CA LYS A 335 16.29 -0.50 7.95
C LYS A 335 17.55 -0.61 7.10
N GLN A 336 17.76 0.33 6.19
CA GLN A 336 18.95 0.43 5.35
C GLN A 336 19.79 1.63 5.78
N LYS A 337 21.09 1.59 5.49
CA LYS A 337 22.05 2.62 5.90
C LYS A 337 22.25 3.70 4.86
N THR A 338 22.02 3.37 3.59
CA THR A 338 22.27 4.27 2.46
C THR A 338 21.09 4.29 1.50
N LEU A 339 20.99 5.35 0.71
CA LEU A 339 20.02 5.44 -0.39
C LEU A 339 20.22 4.30 -1.40
N GLN A 340 21.48 3.95 -1.72
CA GLN A 340 21.78 2.88 -2.65
C GLN A 340 21.23 1.52 -2.18
N ASP A 341 21.31 1.24 -0.88
CA ASP A 341 20.75 -0.01 -0.32
C ASP A 341 19.22 -0.11 -0.55
N TYR A 342 18.52 1.04 -0.64
CA TYR A 342 17.10 1.06 -1.03
C TYR A 342 16.93 0.83 -2.52
N PHE A 343 17.71 1.49 -3.39
CA PHE A 343 17.66 1.26 -4.84
C PHE A 343 17.92 -0.21 -5.21
N ASP A 344 18.81 -0.87 -4.50
CA ASP A 344 19.19 -2.26 -4.74
C ASP A 344 18.11 -3.26 -4.28
N ARG A 345 17.01 -2.80 -3.66
CA ARG A 345 15.91 -3.70 -3.28
C ARG A 345 15.18 -4.19 -4.53
N PRO A 346 15.15 -5.51 -4.77
CA PRO A 346 14.57 -6.04 -6.00
C PRO A 346 13.04 -5.87 -6.04
N ALA A 347 12.54 -5.61 -7.23
CA ALA A 347 11.14 -5.71 -7.57
C ALA A 347 10.76 -7.19 -7.80
N ILE A 348 9.69 -7.63 -7.16
CA ILE A 348 9.09 -8.95 -7.39
C ILE A 348 8.05 -8.80 -8.49
N ASN A 349 8.20 -9.61 -9.54
CA ASN A 349 7.25 -9.76 -10.62
C ASN A 349 6.66 -11.18 -10.56
N GLY A 350 5.39 -11.29 -10.27
CA GLY A 350 4.71 -12.56 -10.03
C GLY A 350 3.77 -12.51 -8.83
N ARG A 351 3.47 -13.65 -8.21
CA ARG A 351 2.66 -13.69 -6.99
C ARG A 351 3.49 -13.25 -5.80
N ASP A 352 2.98 -12.27 -5.06
CA ASP A 352 3.55 -11.79 -3.80
C ASP A 352 2.43 -11.47 -2.81
N ASP A 353 2.47 -12.08 -1.63
CA ASP A 353 1.41 -11.97 -0.64
C ASP A 353 1.27 -10.54 -0.08
N ARG A 354 2.35 -9.73 -0.03
CA ARG A 354 2.29 -8.33 0.40
C ARG A 354 1.54 -7.48 -0.62
N GLY A 355 1.95 -7.59 -1.90
CA GLY A 355 1.29 -6.88 -2.98
C GLY A 355 -0.17 -7.29 -3.12
N GLY A 356 -0.44 -8.60 -3.10
CA GLY A 356 -1.80 -9.14 -3.21
C GLY A 356 -2.71 -8.67 -2.08
N ALA A 357 -2.21 -8.64 -0.84
CA ALA A 357 -2.92 -8.11 0.30
C ALA A 357 -3.29 -6.63 0.11
N MET A 358 -2.33 -5.79 -0.30
CA MET A 358 -2.56 -4.36 -0.49
C MET A 358 -3.46 -4.07 -1.68
N GLY A 359 -3.31 -4.80 -2.79
CA GLY A 359 -4.21 -4.68 -3.95
C GLY A 359 -5.65 -5.01 -3.59
N LEU A 360 -5.87 -6.11 -2.85
CA LEU A 360 -7.20 -6.52 -2.41
C LEU A 360 -7.82 -5.50 -1.42
N MET A 361 -7.02 -4.96 -0.49
CA MET A 361 -7.45 -3.90 0.42
C MET A 361 -7.86 -2.64 -0.34
N PHE A 362 -7.07 -2.19 -1.32
CA PHE A 362 -7.39 -1.00 -2.10
C PHE A 362 -8.63 -1.20 -2.97
N ALA A 363 -8.75 -2.35 -3.63
CA ALA A 363 -9.93 -2.68 -4.43
C ALA A 363 -11.22 -2.66 -3.59
N THR A 364 -11.21 -3.27 -2.39
CA THR A 364 -12.36 -3.27 -1.49
C THR A 364 -12.66 -1.89 -0.91
N GLU A 365 -11.65 -1.04 -0.72
CA GLU A 365 -11.88 0.35 -0.30
C GLU A 365 -12.61 1.16 -1.36
N LEU A 366 -12.23 0.99 -2.64
CA LEU A 366 -12.93 1.64 -3.77
C LEU A 366 -14.37 1.14 -3.96
N MET A 367 -14.66 -0.11 -3.60
CA MET A 367 -16.02 -0.65 -3.67
C MET A 367 -16.95 -0.08 -2.59
N ALA A 368 -16.40 0.37 -1.48
CA ALA A 368 -17.17 0.85 -0.33
C ALA A 368 -17.69 2.29 -0.52
N HIS A 369 -17.25 2.98 -1.57
CA HIS A 369 -17.47 4.39 -1.83
C HIS A 369 -17.64 4.70 -3.31
#